data_9cd3dbf2f5a5f836d1acb2007016e243
#
_entry.id   9cd3dbf2f5a5f836d1acb2007016e243
#
_cell.length_a   1.000
_cell.length_b   1.000
_cell.length_c   1.000
_cell.angle_alpha   90.00
_cell.angle_beta   90.00
_cell.angle_gamma   90.00
#
_symmetry.space_group_name_H-M   'P 1'
#
loop_
_entity.id
_entity.type
_entity.pdbx_description
1 polymer ?
#
loop_
_entity_poly.entity_id
_entity_poly.type
_entity_poly.pdbx_seq_one_letter_code
_entity_poly.pdbx_strand_id
1 'polypeptide(L)'
;MTRRRAAPATAASEREVLSPRGEQFEVLGRAGPVELRGAPDIPAEAREELLVIKDGELFLCARTDGDVAALRVSGEGFYAHDTRYLSEIRFEVGDAPPVALSYAAVDDHAIVDSTNASLPREGLAAVPQQSLSISRELMIASGRLYYLVRVLNFRREAVTTSVSLALAADFADIFEVRGGPQRQARGHALAPKQLERGLVLAYVGEDETFREAVIELDPQPARVELDPRCVRAHWEVTLQPGVPVTILMTAEPSIGGSRRPRRRIETAAAELAQSGAEWESRCTRISSDNELFGGLTATSSRDLRALVMPAPGGRLLSAGIPWYVAPFGRDALVASSEALMLNPDLARDALRVLAKLQAREDDPWRDAEPGKIMHELRVGELARTGIVPHTPYYGTVDATPLFLMCAADYYAWTGDLPTLRRLRPALDGALRWIDEFGDRDGDGFIEYERRSPAGLRNQGWKDSHDS
;
A
#
# COMPACT_ATOMS: atom_id res chain seq x y z
N MET A 1 -22.21 -1.61 -18.60
CA MET A 1 -21.59 -0.27 -18.47
C MET A 1 -20.23 -0.33 -19.14
N THR A 2 -20.11 0.32 -20.28
CA THR A 2 -18.91 0.32 -21.14
C THR A 2 -17.79 1.06 -20.43
N ARG A 3 -16.71 0.33 -20.08
CA ARG A 3 -15.46 0.93 -19.60
C ARG A 3 -14.92 1.84 -20.71
N ARG A 4 -14.87 3.15 -20.48
CA ARG A 4 -14.04 4.03 -21.27
C ARG A 4 -12.60 3.57 -21.06
N ARG A 5 -11.97 3.06 -22.13
CA ARG A 5 -10.50 2.93 -22.18
C ARG A 5 -9.94 4.33 -21.93
N ALA A 6 -9.02 4.45 -20.99
CA ALA A 6 -8.22 5.65 -20.87
C ALA A 6 -7.54 5.89 -22.22
N ALA A 7 -7.60 7.12 -22.72
CA ALA A 7 -6.94 7.47 -23.95
C ALA A 7 -5.43 7.24 -23.76
N PRO A 8 -4.72 6.64 -24.75
CA PRO A 8 -3.27 6.52 -24.69
C PRO A 8 -2.64 7.91 -24.68
N ALA A 9 -1.54 8.07 -23.92
CA ALA A 9 -0.72 9.26 -23.98
C ALA A 9 -0.25 9.44 -25.43
N THR A 10 -0.66 10.52 -26.06
CA THR A 10 -0.26 10.84 -27.46
C THR A 10 1.22 11.17 -27.45
N ALA A 11 2.02 10.44 -28.22
CA ALA A 11 3.44 10.66 -28.41
C ALA A 11 3.70 12.09 -28.93
N ALA A 12 4.10 12.97 -28.03
CA ALA A 12 4.84 14.19 -28.37
C ALA A 12 6.32 13.79 -28.57
N SER A 13 7.12 14.64 -29.24
CA SER A 13 8.52 14.38 -29.59
C SER A 13 9.28 13.58 -28.51
N GLU A 14 10.34 12.83 -28.84
CA GLU A 14 11.13 11.93 -27.96
C GLU A 14 11.60 12.57 -26.62
N ARG A 15 11.31 13.84 -26.37
CA ARG A 15 11.72 14.60 -25.17
C ARG A 15 10.58 15.03 -24.23
N GLU A 16 9.33 14.90 -24.63
CA GLU A 16 8.19 15.41 -23.85
C GLU A 16 7.00 14.47 -23.89
N VAL A 17 6.31 14.35 -22.76
CA VAL A 17 5.08 13.57 -22.60
C VAL A 17 3.97 14.49 -22.08
N LEU A 18 2.79 14.39 -22.68
CA LEU A 18 1.58 15.02 -22.17
C LEU A 18 0.90 14.06 -21.18
N SER A 19 0.64 14.54 -19.97
CA SER A 19 -0.20 13.82 -19.04
C SER A 19 -1.63 13.69 -19.58
N PRO A 20 -2.45 12.76 -19.08
CA PRO A 20 -3.86 12.67 -19.45
C PRO A 20 -4.68 13.93 -19.14
N ARG A 21 -4.12 14.86 -18.36
CA ARG A 21 -4.69 16.17 -18.04
C ARG A 21 -4.19 17.29 -18.95
N GLY A 22 -3.31 16.98 -19.92
CA GLY A 22 -2.70 17.95 -20.82
C GLY A 22 -1.51 18.71 -20.21
N GLU A 23 -0.98 18.29 -19.07
CA GLU A 23 0.24 18.84 -18.48
C GLU A 23 1.45 18.27 -19.22
N GLN A 24 2.38 19.14 -19.61
CA GLN A 24 3.60 18.76 -20.33
C GLN A 24 4.72 18.41 -19.36
N PHE A 25 5.36 17.26 -19.55
CA PHE A 25 6.50 16.78 -18.77
C PHE A 25 7.69 16.52 -19.65
N GLU A 26 8.87 16.91 -19.19
CA GLU A 26 10.15 16.54 -19.80
C GLU A 26 10.48 15.09 -19.49
N VAL A 27 10.90 14.32 -20.50
CA VAL A 27 11.35 12.93 -20.35
C VAL A 27 12.84 12.93 -19.98
N LEU A 28 13.16 12.42 -18.81
CA LEU A 28 14.55 12.29 -18.32
C LEU A 28 15.27 11.08 -18.95
N GLY A 29 14.52 10.14 -19.51
CA GLY A 29 15.01 8.90 -20.11
C GLY A 29 14.33 7.66 -19.53
N ARG A 30 14.85 6.48 -19.87
CA ARG A 30 14.39 5.23 -19.28
C ARG A 30 14.76 5.19 -17.80
N ALA A 31 13.81 4.82 -16.96
CA ALA A 31 14.10 4.57 -15.56
C ALA A 31 15.04 3.36 -15.44
N GLY A 32 16.08 3.49 -14.63
CA GLY A 32 17.03 2.42 -14.35
C GLY A 32 16.42 1.29 -13.50
N PRO A 33 17.22 0.26 -13.19
CA PRO A 33 16.80 -0.79 -12.27
C PRO A 33 16.47 -0.19 -10.90
N VAL A 34 15.61 -0.88 -10.13
CA VAL A 34 15.32 -0.49 -8.76
C VAL A 34 16.58 -0.63 -7.93
N GLU A 35 17.05 0.48 -7.35
CA GLU A 35 18.22 0.44 -6.47
C GLU A 35 17.82 -0.20 -5.13
N LEU A 36 18.13 -1.47 -4.97
CA LEU A 36 18.04 -2.18 -3.70
C LEU A 36 19.39 -2.01 -2.98
N ARG A 37 19.56 -0.95 -2.20
CA ARG A 37 20.76 -0.74 -1.39
C ARG A 37 20.60 -1.48 -0.07
N GLY A 38 21.32 -2.59 0.08
CA GLY A 38 21.42 -3.36 1.32
C GLY A 38 21.97 -4.74 1.02
N ALA A 39 22.77 -5.28 1.93
CA ALA A 39 23.38 -6.59 1.76
C ALA A 39 22.29 -7.69 1.64
N PRO A 40 22.45 -8.66 0.74
CA PRO A 40 21.54 -9.78 0.59
C PRO A 40 21.45 -10.69 1.83
N ASP A 41 22.32 -10.51 2.82
CA ASP A 41 22.52 -11.40 3.96
C ASP A 41 22.21 -10.74 5.33
N ILE A 42 21.19 -9.87 5.42
CA ILE A 42 20.73 -9.45 6.75
C ILE A 42 19.88 -10.59 7.32
N PRO A 43 20.32 -11.24 8.41
CA PRO A 43 19.51 -12.26 9.10
C PRO A 43 18.10 -11.72 9.39
N ALA A 44 17.09 -12.59 9.34
CA ALA A 44 15.70 -12.22 9.64
C ALA A 44 15.57 -11.54 11.02
N GLU A 45 16.47 -11.84 11.94
CA GLU A 45 16.58 -11.28 13.29
C GLU A 45 17.11 -9.82 13.31
N ALA A 46 17.72 -9.34 12.22
CA ALA A 46 18.22 -7.97 12.09
C ALA A 46 17.31 -7.07 11.24
N ARG A 47 16.08 -7.49 10.95
CA ARG A 47 15.09 -6.63 10.28
C ARG A 47 14.72 -5.50 11.23
N GLU A 48 14.99 -4.28 10.81
CA GLU A 48 14.53 -3.09 11.55
C GLU A 48 13.00 -3.17 11.65
N GLU A 49 12.47 -2.90 12.83
CA GLU A 49 11.03 -2.79 13.05
C GLU A 49 10.48 -1.65 12.18
N LEU A 50 9.43 -1.92 11.43
CA LEU A 50 8.79 -0.93 10.58
C LEU A 50 7.52 -0.41 11.23
N LEU A 51 7.33 0.89 11.12
CA LEU A 51 6.05 1.54 11.33
C LEU A 51 5.20 1.32 10.08
N VAL A 52 4.04 0.71 10.26
CA VAL A 52 3.14 0.36 9.15
C VAL A 52 1.77 0.94 9.39
N ILE A 53 1.23 1.67 8.41
CA ILE A 53 -0.16 2.15 8.39
C ILE A 53 -0.81 1.84 7.04
N LYS A 54 -2.13 1.58 7.05
CA LYS A 54 -2.86 1.15 5.85
C LYS A 54 -4.32 1.60 5.89
N ASP A 55 -4.82 2.04 4.74
CA ASP A 55 -6.26 2.22 4.47
C ASP A 55 -6.57 1.83 3.02
N GLY A 56 -7.49 0.88 2.83
CA GLY A 56 -7.86 0.37 1.51
C GLY A 56 -6.68 -0.25 0.76
N GLU A 57 -6.35 0.33 -0.39
CA GLU A 57 -5.23 -0.12 -1.25
C GLU A 57 -3.92 0.60 -0.95
N LEU A 58 -3.95 1.61 -0.08
CA LEU A 58 -2.79 2.41 0.27
C LEU A 58 -2.14 1.88 1.54
N PHE A 59 -0.82 1.85 1.54
CA PHE A 59 -0.07 1.58 2.77
C PHE A 59 1.28 2.31 2.76
N LEU A 60 1.76 2.61 3.95
CA LEU A 60 3.08 3.17 4.20
C LEU A 60 3.86 2.19 5.08
N CYS A 61 5.07 1.90 4.65
CA CYS A 61 6.09 1.27 5.49
C CYS A 61 7.19 2.28 5.71
N ALA A 62 7.35 2.74 6.93
CA ALA A 62 8.34 3.71 7.33
C ALA A 62 9.23 3.14 8.45
N ARG A 63 10.36 3.76 8.68
CA ARG A 63 11.20 3.48 9.86
C ARG A 63 10.49 3.99 11.11
N THR A 64 10.91 3.48 12.25
CA THR A 64 10.35 3.89 13.55
C THR A 64 10.65 5.36 13.91
N ASP A 65 11.60 5.99 13.21
CA ASP A 65 11.82 7.43 13.26
C ASP A 65 10.87 8.23 12.35
N GLY A 66 9.98 7.57 11.60
CA GLY A 66 8.98 8.18 10.71
C GLY A 66 9.49 8.57 9.32
N ASP A 67 10.75 8.32 9.02
CA ASP A 67 11.32 8.54 7.70
C ASP A 67 11.14 7.29 6.81
N VAL A 68 11.15 7.52 5.51
CA VAL A 68 11.20 6.49 4.47
C VAL A 68 12.51 6.67 3.73
N ALA A 69 13.34 5.64 3.71
CA ALA A 69 14.58 5.63 2.96
C ALA A 69 14.71 4.29 2.23
N ALA A 70 14.30 4.25 0.97
CA ALA A 70 14.27 3.03 0.14
C ALA A 70 15.67 2.45 -0.17
N LEU A 71 16.59 2.59 0.76
CA LEU A 71 17.97 2.13 0.64
C LEU A 71 18.15 0.64 0.97
N ARG A 72 17.08 -0.06 1.40
CA ARG A 72 17.17 -1.46 1.87
C ARG A 72 16.01 -2.31 1.35
N VAL A 73 16.20 -3.61 1.36
CA VAL A 73 15.18 -4.64 1.01
C VAL A 73 14.07 -4.74 2.09
N SER A 74 13.85 -3.67 2.84
CA SER A 74 12.93 -3.66 3.99
C SER A 74 11.47 -3.44 3.58
N GLY A 75 11.21 -3.08 2.33
CA GLY A 75 9.86 -2.74 1.86
C GLY A 75 9.42 -1.33 2.24
N GLU A 76 10.34 -0.45 2.67
CA GLU A 76 10.03 0.95 2.95
C GLU A 76 9.47 1.66 1.71
N GLY A 77 8.47 2.51 1.92
CA GLY A 77 7.83 3.26 0.86
C GLY A 77 6.36 3.57 1.13
N PHE A 78 5.81 4.46 0.32
CA PHE A 78 4.38 4.68 0.22
C PHE A 78 3.85 4.03 -1.05
N TYR A 79 2.89 3.15 -0.92
CA TYR A 79 2.42 2.24 -1.97
C TYR A 79 0.95 2.41 -2.27
N ALA A 80 0.62 2.15 -3.54
CA ALA A 80 -0.74 1.95 -4.02
C ALA A 80 -0.70 1.05 -5.29
N HIS A 81 -1.67 0.16 -5.45
CA HIS A 81 -1.83 -0.65 -6.67
C HIS A 81 -0.54 -1.36 -7.11
N ASP A 82 0.12 -2.06 -6.19
CA ASP A 82 1.40 -2.78 -6.39
C ASP A 82 2.57 -1.88 -6.85
N THR A 83 2.48 -0.56 -6.66
CA THR A 83 3.49 0.41 -7.07
C THR A 83 3.95 1.26 -5.89
N ARG A 84 5.26 1.48 -5.75
CA ARG A 84 5.84 2.39 -4.78
C ARG A 84 5.82 3.82 -5.33
N TYR A 85 4.96 4.68 -4.79
CA TYR A 85 4.79 6.08 -5.22
C TYR A 85 5.78 7.03 -4.56
N LEU A 86 6.16 6.77 -3.30
CA LEU A 86 7.26 7.49 -2.66
C LEU A 86 8.27 6.47 -2.13
N SER A 87 9.50 6.64 -2.55
CA SER A 87 10.65 5.83 -2.14
C SER A 87 11.51 6.53 -1.10
N GLU A 88 11.34 7.84 -0.92
CA GLU A 88 11.97 8.63 0.14
C GLU A 88 10.99 9.66 0.70
N ILE A 89 10.94 9.75 2.02
CA ILE A 89 10.34 10.84 2.81
C ILE A 89 11.32 11.07 3.95
N ARG A 90 12.04 12.19 3.96
CA ARG A 90 13.00 12.50 5.01
C ARG A 90 12.81 13.93 5.50
N PHE A 91 12.64 14.05 6.81
CA PHE A 91 12.42 15.32 7.51
C PHE A 91 13.68 15.74 8.25
N GLU A 92 14.08 17.01 8.11
CA GLU A 92 15.26 17.56 8.77
C GLU A 92 14.94 18.91 9.42
N VAL A 93 15.63 19.22 10.51
CA VAL A 93 15.58 20.53 11.20
C VAL A 93 17.01 21.03 11.36
N GLY A 94 17.33 22.21 10.80
CA GLY A 94 18.67 22.75 10.78
C GLY A 94 19.68 21.82 10.11
N ASP A 95 19.28 21.23 8.97
CA ASP A 95 20.05 20.29 8.15
C ASP A 95 20.49 19.00 8.88
N ALA A 96 19.77 18.64 9.94
CA ALA A 96 20.00 17.41 10.70
C ALA A 96 18.70 16.63 10.91
N PRO A 97 18.74 15.28 10.87
CA PRO A 97 17.58 14.47 11.20
C PRO A 97 17.20 14.66 12.69
N PRO A 98 15.91 14.68 13.02
CA PRO A 98 15.46 14.63 14.40
C PRO A 98 15.90 13.34 15.10
N VAL A 99 16.07 13.44 16.42
CA VAL A 99 16.35 12.28 17.27
C VAL A 99 15.02 11.72 17.76
N ALA A 100 14.66 10.51 17.30
CA ALA A 100 13.42 9.85 17.70
C ALA A 100 13.44 9.52 19.20
N LEU A 101 12.31 9.72 19.87
CA LEU A 101 12.09 9.45 21.29
C LEU A 101 11.10 8.31 21.49
N SER A 102 9.99 8.34 20.76
CA SER A 102 8.93 7.33 20.84
C SER A 102 8.16 7.27 19.53
N TYR A 103 7.50 6.15 19.30
CA TYR A 103 6.56 5.99 18.22
C TYR A 103 5.37 5.12 18.65
N ALA A 104 4.24 5.32 17.99
CA ALA A 104 3.07 4.46 18.08
C ALA A 104 2.39 4.41 16.71
N ALA A 105 1.94 3.23 16.33
CA ALA A 105 1.16 3.05 15.10
C ALA A 105 -0.07 2.21 15.39
N VAL A 106 -1.22 2.61 14.85
CA VAL A 106 -2.49 1.90 14.96
C VAL A 106 -3.23 2.04 13.63
N ASP A 107 -3.41 0.93 12.93
CA ASP A 107 -4.19 0.79 11.68
C ASP A 107 -3.73 1.76 10.56
N ASP A 108 -4.35 2.93 10.53
CA ASP A 108 -4.26 3.96 9.50
C ASP A 108 -3.54 5.23 9.98
N HIS A 109 -3.07 5.22 11.22
CA HIS A 109 -2.50 6.38 11.92
C HIS A 109 -1.24 6.01 12.69
N ALA A 110 -0.22 6.89 12.63
CA ALA A 110 0.98 6.76 13.44
C ALA A 110 1.45 8.13 13.95
N ILE A 111 2.07 8.11 15.12
CA ILE A 111 2.70 9.27 15.72
C ILE A 111 4.16 8.93 16.04
N VAL A 112 5.07 9.83 15.69
CA VAL A 112 6.49 9.74 16.03
C VAL A 112 6.89 11.02 16.74
N ASP A 113 7.26 10.89 18.00
CA ASP A 113 7.79 12.01 18.79
C ASP A 113 9.30 12.02 18.76
N SER A 114 9.86 13.18 18.52
CA SER A 114 11.29 13.41 18.32
C SER A 114 11.72 14.71 18.94
N THR A 115 13.03 14.92 19.00
CA THR A 115 13.64 16.18 19.42
C THR A 115 14.76 16.56 18.46
N ASN A 116 15.23 17.81 18.55
CA ASN A 116 16.35 18.26 17.73
C ASN A 116 17.69 17.72 18.22
N ALA A 117 18.60 17.42 17.29
CA ALA A 117 20.03 17.38 17.56
C ALA A 117 20.56 18.80 17.91
N SER A 118 21.83 18.95 18.25
CA SER A 118 22.42 20.27 18.39
C SER A 118 22.41 21.02 17.06
N LEU A 119 21.75 22.20 17.01
CA LEU A 119 21.63 22.97 15.78
C LEU A 119 22.66 24.09 15.77
N PRO A 120 23.65 24.08 14.87
CA PRO A 120 24.61 25.16 14.73
C PRO A 120 23.90 26.45 14.28
N ARG A 121 24.39 27.60 14.75
CA ARG A 121 23.89 28.93 14.36
C ARG A 121 25.06 29.81 14.01
N GLU A 122 25.05 30.45 12.87
CA GLU A 122 26.09 31.35 12.43
C GLU A 122 26.16 32.58 13.34
N GLY A 123 27.31 32.86 13.92
CA GLY A 123 27.54 34.00 14.81
C GLY A 123 26.84 33.98 16.18
N LEU A 124 26.12 32.89 16.50
CA LEU A 124 25.39 32.72 17.77
C LEU A 124 25.71 31.38 18.43
N ALA A 125 25.36 31.24 19.70
CA ALA A 125 25.42 29.94 20.37
C ALA A 125 24.47 28.95 19.71
N ALA A 126 24.92 27.71 19.52
CA ALA A 126 24.09 26.62 18.98
C ALA A 126 22.83 26.43 19.82
N VAL A 127 21.73 26.03 19.16
CA VAL A 127 20.54 25.56 19.89
C VAL A 127 20.87 24.19 20.46
N PRO A 128 20.83 24.00 21.78
CA PRO A 128 21.15 22.73 22.39
C PRO A 128 20.22 21.62 21.90
N GLN A 129 20.70 20.40 21.91
CA GLN A 129 19.82 19.23 21.71
C GLN A 129 18.69 19.23 22.75
N GLN A 130 17.55 18.61 22.40
CA GLN A 130 16.36 18.50 23.26
C GLN A 130 15.72 19.85 23.63
N SER A 131 15.94 20.88 22.80
CA SER A 131 15.29 22.19 22.96
C SER A 131 13.96 22.32 22.26
N LEU A 132 13.72 21.49 21.25
CA LEU A 132 12.50 21.46 20.44
C LEU A 132 11.78 20.13 20.63
N SER A 133 10.46 20.17 20.70
CA SER A 133 9.62 18.99 20.50
C SER A 133 9.19 18.95 19.03
N ILE A 134 9.34 17.79 18.41
CA ILE A 134 8.99 17.55 17.01
C ILE A 134 8.08 16.33 16.98
N SER A 135 6.79 16.58 16.75
CA SER A 135 5.80 15.50 16.59
C SER A 135 5.44 15.35 15.12
N ARG A 136 5.54 14.13 14.62
CA ARG A 136 5.14 13.75 13.24
C ARG A 136 3.95 12.83 13.32
N GLU A 137 2.86 13.24 12.73
CA GLU A 137 1.62 12.48 12.64
C GLU A 137 1.42 12.03 11.19
N LEU A 138 1.35 10.73 10.98
CA LEU A 138 1.16 10.10 9.69
C LEU A 138 -0.21 9.44 9.67
N MET A 139 -0.99 9.71 8.64
CA MET A 139 -2.34 9.15 8.50
C MET A 139 -2.61 8.81 7.03
N ILE A 140 -3.21 7.65 6.76
CA ILE A 140 -3.75 7.31 5.45
C ILE A 140 -5.26 7.40 5.52
N ALA A 141 -5.86 8.28 4.74
CA ALA A 141 -7.30 8.46 4.67
C ALA A 141 -7.73 9.04 3.32
N SER A 142 -8.94 8.73 2.88
CA SER A 142 -9.55 9.28 1.65
C SER A 142 -8.64 9.15 0.41
N GLY A 143 -7.81 8.10 0.35
CA GLY A 143 -6.89 7.81 -0.75
C GLY A 143 -5.64 8.68 -0.78
N ARG A 144 -5.17 9.19 0.36
CA ARG A 144 -3.97 10.03 0.52
C ARG A 144 -3.19 9.66 1.78
N LEU A 145 -1.90 9.92 1.72
CA LEU A 145 -1.05 10.04 2.90
C LEU A 145 -1.07 11.50 3.37
N TYR A 146 -1.32 11.71 4.64
CA TYR A 146 -1.15 12.96 5.37
C TYR A 146 0.07 12.82 6.26
N TYR A 147 1.03 13.73 6.14
CA TYR A 147 2.25 13.79 6.94
C TYR A 147 2.31 15.16 7.60
N LEU A 148 1.88 15.23 8.86
CA LEU A 148 1.75 16.45 9.63
C LEU A 148 2.90 16.56 10.62
N VAL A 149 3.69 17.62 10.50
CA VAL A 149 4.79 17.93 11.43
C VAL A 149 4.41 19.11 12.30
N ARG A 150 4.59 18.97 13.60
CA ARG A 150 4.48 20.06 14.57
C ARG A 150 5.82 20.25 15.26
N VAL A 151 6.37 21.47 15.22
CA VAL A 151 7.62 21.82 15.89
C VAL A 151 7.32 22.86 16.98
N LEU A 152 7.66 22.54 18.21
CA LEU A 152 7.41 23.38 19.38
C LEU A 152 8.74 23.73 20.05
N ASN A 153 8.95 25.01 20.34
CA ASN A 153 10.13 25.52 21.03
C ASN A 153 9.89 25.62 22.55
N PHE A 154 10.66 24.88 23.34
CA PHE A 154 10.61 24.91 24.81
C PHE A 154 11.57 25.93 25.43
N ARG A 155 12.40 26.60 24.64
CA ARG A 155 13.27 27.66 25.12
C ARG A 155 12.48 28.92 25.48
N ARG A 156 13.09 29.81 26.24
CA ARG A 156 12.52 31.13 26.57
C ARG A 156 12.70 32.16 25.45
N GLU A 157 13.59 31.88 24.49
CA GLU A 157 13.92 32.75 23.36
C GLU A 157 13.43 32.14 22.04
N ALA A 158 13.10 33.00 21.10
CA ALA A 158 12.76 32.56 19.76
C ALA A 158 13.96 31.86 19.07
N VAL A 159 13.69 30.83 18.31
CA VAL A 159 14.67 30.08 17.51
C VAL A 159 14.31 30.20 16.05
N THR A 160 15.21 30.79 15.25
CA THR A 160 15.08 30.72 13.76
C THR A 160 15.96 29.59 13.27
N THR A 161 15.37 28.72 12.44
CA THR A 161 16.05 27.54 11.88
C THR A 161 15.41 27.17 10.54
N SER A 162 16.14 26.41 9.72
CA SER A 162 15.60 25.78 8.52
C SER A 162 14.84 24.50 8.90
N VAL A 163 13.82 24.19 8.13
CA VAL A 163 13.13 22.90 8.11
C VAL A 163 13.11 22.42 6.67
N SER A 164 13.42 21.16 6.42
CA SER A 164 13.37 20.61 5.08
C SER A 164 12.66 19.26 5.02
N LEU A 165 12.05 18.99 3.86
CA LEU A 165 11.43 17.72 3.52
C LEU A 165 11.99 17.26 2.18
N ALA A 166 12.68 16.12 2.19
CA ALA A 166 13.20 15.48 0.99
C ALA A 166 12.26 14.36 0.53
N LEU A 167 11.96 14.31 -0.77
CA LEU A 167 10.99 13.41 -1.37
C LEU A 167 11.56 12.81 -2.66
N ALA A 168 11.43 11.48 -2.81
CA ALA A 168 11.74 10.80 -4.05
C ALA A 168 10.65 9.77 -4.41
N ALA A 169 10.54 9.48 -5.70
CA ALA A 169 9.66 8.48 -6.26
C ALA A 169 10.40 7.64 -7.29
N ASP A 170 10.28 6.33 -7.23
CA ASP A 170 10.88 5.43 -8.19
C ASP A 170 9.84 4.64 -9.00
N PHE A 171 8.58 4.67 -8.61
CA PHE A 171 7.47 3.94 -9.23
C PHE A 171 7.79 2.44 -9.44
N ALA A 172 8.55 1.86 -8.51
CA ALA A 172 8.93 0.46 -8.55
C ALA A 172 7.71 -0.44 -8.35
N ASP A 173 7.62 -1.51 -9.14
CA ASP A 173 6.65 -2.56 -8.90
C ASP A 173 6.99 -3.31 -7.60
N ILE A 174 5.97 -3.76 -6.87
CA ILE A 174 6.14 -4.46 -5.59
C ILE A 174 7.02 -5.71 -5.72
N PHE A 175 6.97 -6.41 -6.86
CA PHE A 175 7.84 -7.55 -7.11
C PHE A 175 9.30 -7.14 -7.26
N GLU A 176 9.60 -6.00 -7.89
CA GLU A 176 10.96 -5.47 -8.01
C GLU A 176 11.50 -5.06 -6.64
N VAL A 177 10.68 -4.41 -5.81
CA VAL A 177 11.06 -4.03 -4.44
C VAL A 177 11.34 -5.24 -3.57
N ARG A 178 10.55 -6.31 -3.73
CA ARG A 178 10.73 -7.58 -2.99
C ARG A 178 11.97 -8.38 -3.42
N GLY A 179 12.66 -7.98 -4.50
CA GLY A 179 13.82 -8.71 -5.05
C GLY A 179 13.45 -9.75 -6.11
N GLY A 180 12.26 -9.64 -6.70
CA GLY A 180 11.81 -10.46 -7.83
C GLY A 180 12.46 -10.06 -9.15
N PRO A 181 11.78 -10.24 -10.30
CA PRO A 181 12.36 -9.96 -11.61
C PRO A 181 12.87 -8.51 -11.69
N GLN A 182 14.17 -8.34 -11.87
CA GLN A 182 14.80 -7.02 -12.02
C GLN A 182 14.91 -6.67 -13.50
N ARG A 183 14.42 -5.48 -13.88
CA ARG A 183 14.53 -4.95 -15.23
C ARG A 183 15.71 -3.99 -15.32
N GLN A 184 16.56 -4.13 -16.34
CA GLN A 184 17.68 -3.21 -16.59
C GLN A 184 17.21 -1.81 -16.97
N ALA A 185 16.09 -1.74 -17.67
CA ALA A 185 15.41 -0.49 -17.99
C ALA A 185 13.92 -0.70 -17.83
N ARG A 186 13.26 0.27 -17.20
CA ARG A 186 11.81 0.34 -16.99
C ARG A 186 11.24 1.40 -17.91
N GLY A 187 9.97 1.78 -17.74
CA GLY A 187 9.35 2.88 -18.48
C GLY A 187 10.13 4.20 -18.39
N HIS A 188 9.49 5.32 -18.62
CA HIS A 188 10.14 6.62 -18.70
C HIS A 188 9.97 7.42 -17.40
N ALA A 189 11.09 7.83 -16.80
CA ALA A 189 11.11 8.78 -15.69
C ALA A 189 10.87 10.19 -16.26
N LEU A 190 10.04 10.97 -15.58
CA LEU A 190 9.69 12.33 -15.96
C LEU A 190 10.29 13.33 -14.96
N ALA A 191 10.62 14.54 -15.45
CA ALA A 191 11.14 15.57 -14.58
C ALA A 191 10.10 15.99 -13.53
N PRO A 192 10.52 16.19 -12.26
CA PRO A 192 9.64 16.75 -11.24
C PRO A 192 9.09 18.10 -11.68
N LYS A 193 7.82 18.34 -11.40
CA LYS A 193 7.16 19.58 -11.82
C LYS A 193 6.54 20.29 -10.63
N GLN A 194 6.83 21.57 -10.49
CA GLN A 194 6.19 22.42 -9.49
C GLN A 194 4.75 22.73 -9.89
N LEU A 195 3.84 22.65 -8.94
CA LEU A 195 2.45 23.06 -9.02
C LEU A 195 2.23 24.33 -8.20
N GLU A 196 1.07 24.95 -8.34
CA GLU A 196 0.70 26.14 -7.56
C GLU A 196 0.81 25.91 -6.04
N ARG A 197 0.52 24.71 -5.56
CA ARG A 197 0.49 24.35 -4.15
C ARG A 197 1.32 23.11 -3.77
N GLY A 198 2.42 22.90 -4.48
CA GLY A 198 3.27 21.75 -4.22
C GLY A 198 4.00 21.30 -5.47
N LEU A 199 4.06 20.00 -5.70
CA LEU A 199 4.79 19.42 -6.81
C LEU A 199 4.18 18.08 -7.25
N VAL A 200 4.61 17.58 -8.40
CA VAL A 200 4.27 16.26 -8.90
C VAL A 200 5.53 15.52 -9.34
N LEU A 201 5.63 14.26 -8.91
CA LEU A 201 6.59 13.29 -9.41
C LEU A 201 5.83 12.34 -10.32
N ALA A 202 6.36 12.03 -11.51
CA ALA A 202 5.61 11.27 -12.51
C ALA A 202 6.48 10.28 -13.29
N TYR A 203 5.80 9.27 -13.85
CA TYR A 203 6.40 8.16 -14.56
C TYR A 203 5.42 7.60 -15.58
N VAL A 204 5.92 7.18 -16.74
CA VAL A 204 5.14 6.41 -17.73
C VAL A 204 5.71 5.01 -17.80
N GLY A 205 4.91 4.01 -17.41
CA GLY A 205 5.31 2.62 -17.41
C GLY A 205 5.44 2.01 -18.80
N GLU A 206 6.07 0.83 -18.91
CA GLU A 206 6.09 0.03 -20.15
C GLU A 206 4.69 -0.45 -20.55
N ASP A 207 3.75 -0.45 -19.60
CA ASP A 207 2.31 -0.67 -19.82
C ASP A 207 1.58 0.58 -20.34
N GLU A 208 2.34 1.60 -20.80
CA GLU A 208 1.83 2.90 -21.27
C GLU A 208 0.98 3.66 -20.23
N THR A 209 1.04 3.23 -18.96
CA THR A 209 0.25 3.84 -17.89
C THR A 209 1.00 5.01 -17.27
N PHE A 210 0.35 6.18 -17.28
CA PHE A 210 0.84 7.38 -16.57
C PHE A 210 0.57 7.23 -15.07
N ARG A 211 1.62 7.29 -14.27
CA ARG A 211 1.57 7.26 -12.80
C ARG A 211 2.15 8.53 -12.24
N GLU A 212 1.52 9.09 -11.21
CA GLU A 212 2.00 10.31 -10.56
C GLU A 212 1.77 10.26 -9.05
N ALA A 213 2.71 10.81 -8.30
CA ALA A 213 2.56 11.20 -6.90
C ALA A 213 2.32 12.71 -6.85
N VAL A 214 1.11 13.14 -6.53
CA VAL A 214 0.74 14.55 -6.39
C VAL A 214 0.96 14.95 -4.94
N ILE A 215 1.84 15.90 -4.71
CA ILE A 215 2.26 16.33 -3.38
C ILE A 215 1.80 17.77 -3.16
N GLU A 216 0.99 18.00 -2.13
CA GLU A 216 0.64 19.34 -1.67
C GLU A 216 1.41 19.66 -0.39
N LEU A 217 1.82 20.92 -0.23
CA LEU A 217 2.58 21.42 0.92
C LEU A 217 1.87 22.65 1.50
N ASP A 218 1.67 22.66 2.82
CA ASP A 218 1.01 23.75 3.55
C ASP A 218 1.69 23.99 4.92
N PRO A 219 2.26 25.18 5.18
CA PRO A 219 2.39 26.33 4.28
C PRO A 219 3.30 26.05 3.09
N GLN A 220 3.22 26.88 2.06
CA GLN A 220 4.10 26.77 0.92
C GLN A 220 5.58 26.94 1.37
N PRO A 221 6.52 26.11 0.87
CA PRO A 221 7.93 26.25 1.16
C PRO A 221 8.50 27.56 0.60
N ALA A 222 9.50 28.11 1.26
CA ALA A 222 10.23 29.28 0.76
C ALA A 222 11.03 28.98 -0.51
N ARG A 223 11.49 27.73 -0.65
CA ARG A 223 12.23 27.23 -1.82
C ARG A 223 11.95 25.77 -2.06
N VAL A 224 11.88 25.37 -3.34
CA VAL A 224 11.83 23.97 -3.77
C VAL A 224 12.98 23.72 -4.76
N GLU A 225 13.78 22.72 -4.46
CA GLU A 225 14.82 22.21 -5.34
C GLU A 225 14.26 21.00 -6.10
N LEU A 226 14.14 21.13 -7.42
CA LEU A 226 13.61 20.08 -8.29
C LEU A 226 14.77 19.24 -8.87
N ASP A 227 15.42 18.43 -8.03
CA ASP A 227 16.36 17.43 -8.52
C ASP A 227 15.61 16.16 -8.92
N PRO A 228 15.86 15.58 -10.09
CA PRO A 228 15.20 14.35 -10.56
C PRO A 228 15.33 13.15 -9.61
N ARG A 229 16.38 13.10 -8.81
CA ARG A 229 16.62 11.99 -7.87
C ARG A 229 15.95 12.21 -6.52
N CYS A 230 15.83 13.48 -6.08
CA CYS A 230 15.28 13.83 -4.78
C CYS A 230 14.85 15.30 -4.77
N VAL A 231 13.57 15.56 -4.73
CA VAL A 231 13.03 16.91 -4.56
C VAL A 231 13.17 17.33 -3.10
N ARG A 232 13.59 18.59 -2.86
CA ARG A 232 13.74 19.10 -1.50
C ARG A 232 12.97 20.41 -1.33
N ALA A 233 12.03 20.41 -0.38
CA ALA A 233 11.26 21.61 0.03
C ALA A 233 11.85 22.20 1.29
N HIS A 234 12.04 23.51 1.33
CA HIS A 234 12.68 24.23 2.45
C HIS A 234 11.77 25.32 3.01
N TRP A 235 11.71 25.41 4.32
CA TRP A 235 11.04 26.45 5.09
C TRP A 235 12.05 27.12 6.04
N GLU A 236 12.05 28.44 6.06
CA GLU A 236 12.68 29.21 7.13
C GLU A 236 11.63 29.50 8.20
N VAL A 237 11.82 28.99 9.40
CA VAL A 237 10.83 29.10 10.47
C VAL A 237 11.41 29.82 11.69
N THR A 238 10.61 30.72 12.27
CA THR A 238 10.90 31.34 13.55
C THR A 238 9.97 30.77 14.61
N LEU A 239 10.51 29.91 15.45
CA LEU A 239 9.81 29.20 16.50
C LEU A 239 9.73 30.06 17.76
N GLN A 240 8.55 30.66 18.01
CA GLN A 240 8.29 31.40 19.25
C GLN A 240 8.17 30.43 20.45
N PRO A 241 8.56 30.85 21.66
CA PRO A 241 8.40 30.02 22.85
C PRO A 241 6.94 29.55 23.05
N GLY A 242 6.74 28.24 23.16
CA GLY A 242 5.43 27.65 23.42
C GLY A 242 4.41 27.73 22.28
N VAL A 243 4.78 28.28 21.09
CA VAL A 243 3.90 28.36 19.93
C VAL A 243 4.33 27.34 18.87
N PRO A 244 3.46 26.35 18.52
CA PRO A 244 3.82 25.35 17.53
C PRO A 244 3.82 25.94 16.11
N VAL A 245 4.80 25.55 15.31
CA VAL A 245 4.79 25.69 13.85
C VAL A 245 4.38 24.36 13.25
N THR A 246 3.47 24.40 12.29
CA THR A 246 2.89 23.21 11.67
C THR A 246 3.18 23.21 10.16
N ILE A 247 3.63 22.07 9.65
CA ILE A 247 3.82 21.82 8.22
C ILE A 247 3.05 20.54 7.87
N LEU A 248 2.19 20.63 6.87
CA LEU A 248 1.44 19.51 6.34
C LEU A 248 1.91 19.19 4.92
N MET A 249 2.31 17.96 4.69
CA MET A 249 2.46 17.35 3.37
C MET A 249 1.32 16.38 3.14
N THR A 250 0.69 16.44 1.98
CA THR A 250 -0.20 15.36 1.51
C THR A 250 0.37 14.74 0.25
N ALA A 251 0.28 13.42 0.13
CA ALA A 251 0.68 12.71 -1.08
C ALA A 251 -0.49 11.86 -1.60
N GLU A 252 -0.88 12.11 -2.84
CA GLU A 252 -1.93 11.36 -3.55
C GLU A 252 -1.31 10.54 -4.68
N PRO A 253 -1.39 9.20 -4.63
CA PRO A 253 -1.04 8.36 -5.76
C PRO A 253 -2.15 8.41 -6.81
N SER A 254 -1.79 8.62 -8.07
CA SER A 254 -2.74 8.72 -9.17
C SER A 254 -2.29 7.86 -10.36
N ILE A 255 -3.25 7.23 -11.00
CA ILE A 255 -3.08 6.45 -12.22
C ILE A 255 -3.93 7.08 -13.32
N GLY A 256 -3.33 7.28 -14.50
CA GLY A 256 -4.03 7.86 -15.64
C GLY A 256 -4.51 9.29 -15.40
N GLY A 257 -3.82 10.05 -14.55
CA GLY A 257 -4.14 11.45 -14.23
C GLY A 257 -5.43 11.65 -13.44
N SER A 258 -5.95 10.62 -12.82
CA SER A 258 -7.18 10.69 -12.01
C SER A 258 -6.88 11.22 -10.62
N ARG A 259 -6.91 12.54 -10.45
CA ARG A 259 -6.72 13.20 -9.15
C ARG A 259 -8.04 13.37 -8.42
N ARG A 260 -8.04 13.12 -7.10
CA ARG A 260 -9.20 13.29 -6.23
C ARG A 260 -9.39 14.76 -5.84
N PRO A 261 -10.62 15.20 -5.52
CA PRO A 261 -10.83 16.51 -4.92
C PRO A 261 -10.02 16.68 -3.64
N ARG A 262 -9.47 17.88 -3.42
CA ARG A 262 -8.71 18.19 -2.21
C ARG A 262 -9.55 17.92 -0.96
N ARG A 263 -8.92 17.33 0.06
CA ARG A 263 -9.51 17.09 1.37
C ARG A 263 -8.67 17.73 2.45
N ARG A 264 -9.31 18.40 3.40
CA ARG A 264 -8.66 18.89 4.61
C ARG A 264 -8.39 17.70 5.55
N ILE A 265 -7.29 17.75 6.29
CA ILE A 265 -6.90 16.68 7.20
C ILE A 265 -7.98 16.39 8.25
N GLU A 266 -8.66 17.45 8.78
CA GLU A 266 -9.71 17.27 9.76
C GLU A 266 -10.95 16.53 9.18
N THR A 267 -11.26 16.80 7.91
CA THR A 267 -12.34 16.09 7.21
C THR A 267 -11.97 14.64 6.97
N ALA A 268 -10.74 14.40 6.53
CA ALA A 268 -10.24 13.04 6.29
C ALA A 268 -10.21 12.22 7.60
N ALA A 269 -9.76 12.82 8.70
CA ALA A 269 -9.77 12.19 10.02
C ALA A 269 -11.19 11.87 10.50
N ALA A 270 -12.15 12.78 10.26
CA ALA A 270 -13.57 12.54 10.61
C ALA A 270 -14.18 11.39 9.76
N GLU A 271 -13.91 11.35 8.45
CA GLU A 271 -14.34 10.24 7.57
C GLU A 271 -13.75 8.90 8.03
N LEU A 272 -12.49 8.90 8.46
CA LEU A 272 -11.80 7.72 8.99
C LEU A 272 -12.43 7.24 10.30
N ALA A 273 -12.68 8.15 11.24
CA ALA A 273 -13.37 7.85 12.51
C ALA A 273 -14.78 7.29 12.27
N GLN A 274 -15.51 7.85 11.30
CA GLN A 274 -16.83 7.35 10.92
C GLN A 274 -16.73 5.92 10.35
N SER A 275 -15.76 5.64 9.48
CA SER A 275 -15.51 4.30 8.93
C SER A 275 -15.20 3.29 10.05
N GLY A 276 -14.43 3.70 11.07
CA GLY A 276 -14.18 2.91 12.27
C GLY A 276 -15.46 2.57 13.04
N ALA A 277 -16.29 3.58 13.30
CA ALA A 277 -17.56 3.38 13.99
C ALA A 277 -18.54 2.49 13.20
N GLU A 278 -18.59 2.64 11.87
CA GLU A 278 -19.37 1.75 10.99
C GLU A 278 -18.88 0.30 11.06
N TRP A 279 -17.56 0.09 11.07
CA TRP A 279 -16.97 -1.23 11.25
C TRP A 279 -17.40 -1.84 12.60
N GLU A 280 -17.19 -1.12 13.70
CA GLU A 280 -17.56 -1.57 15.03
C GLU A 280 -19.06 -1.92 15.15
N SER A 281 -19.92 -1.15 14.48
CA SER A 281 -21.37 -1.40 14.48
C SER A 281 -21.78 -2.71 13.78
N ARG A 282 -20.93 -3.23 12.88
CA ARG A 282 -21.14 -4.49 12.13
C ARG A 282 -20.48 -5.69 12.79
N CYS A 283 -19.56 -5.44 13.71
CA CYS A 283 -18.83 -6.50 14.41
C CYS A 283 -19.57 -6.94 15.68
N THR A 284 -19.46 -8.23 15.99
CA THR A 284 -19.88 -8.77 17.29
C THR A 284 -19.04 -8.12 18.39
N ARG A 285 -19.71 -7.60 19.40
CA ARG A 285 -19.04 -7.04 20.57
C ARG A 285 -18.53 -8.16 21.47
N ILE A 286 -17.21 -8.22 21.65
CA ILE A 286 -16.54 -9.15 22.54
C ILE A 286 -16.16 -8.37 23.80
N SER A 287 -16.54 -8.86 24.99
CA SER A 287 -16.20 -8.25 26.28
C SER A 287 -15.65 -9.31 27.23
N SER A 288 -14.69 -8.93 28.05
CA SER A 288 -14.07 -9.78 29.08
C SER A 288 -13.75 -8.93 30.31
N ASP A 289 -13.68 -9.56 31.48
CA ASP A 289 -13.14 -8.98 32.71
C ASP A 289 -11.59 -8.93 32.70
N ASN A 290 -10.95 -9.57 31.74
CA ASN A 290 -9.50 -9.49 31.52
C ASN A 290 -9.19 -8.34 30.56
N GLU A 291 -8.57 -7.27 31.06
CA GLU A 291 -8.23 -6.06 30.29
C GLU A 291 -7.26 -6.34 29.12
N LEU A 292 -6.29 -7.25 29.32
CA LEU A 292 -5.34 -7.62 28.26
C LEU A 292 -6.05 -8.34 27.10
N PHE A 293 -6.96 -9.26 27.42
CA PHE A 293 -7.75 -9.95 26.41
C PHE A 293 -8.70 -8.99 25.70
N GLY A 294 -9.34 -8.07 26.44
CA GLY A 294 -10.17 -7.02 25.88
C GLY A 294 -9.38 -6.10 24.92
N GLY A 295 -8.17 -5.71 25.31
CA GLY A 295 -7.27 -4.91 24.48
C GLY A 295 -6.84 -5.66 23.21
N LEU A 296 -6.46 -6.95 23.34
CA LEU A 296 -6.07 -7.79 22.22
C LEU A 296 -7.21 -7.92 21.19
N THR A 297 -8.42 -8.25 21.62
CA THR A 297 -9.57 -8.42 20.71
C THR A 297 -9.94 -7.13 20.01
N ALA A 298 -9.88 -5.99 20.70
CA ALA A 298 -10.12 -4.67 20.10
C ALA A 298 -9.06 -4.32 19.05
N THR A 299 -7.78 -4.57 19.33
CA THR A 299 -6.69 -4.35 18.36
C THR A 299 -6.83 -5.27 17.16
N SER A 300 -7.04 -6.59 17.37
CA SER A 300 -7.22 -7.53 16.27
C SER A 300 -8.41 -7.19 15.37
N SER A 301 -9.51 -6.67 15.94
CA SER A 301 -10.66 -6.21 15.15
C SER A 301 -10.32 -5.00 14.28
N ARG A 302 -9.52 -4.06 14.79
CA ARG A 302 -9.03 -2.91 14.01
C ARG A 302 -8.05 -3.35 12.92
N ASP A 303 -7.11 -4.24 13.25
CA ASP A 303 -6.15 -4.78 12.27
C ASP A 303 -6.87 -5.47 11.10
N LEU A 304 -7.93 -6.26 11.39
CA LEU A 304 -8.79 -6.83 10.33
C LEU A 304 -9.45 -5.75 9.47
N ARG A 305 -9.93 -4.65 10.08
CA ARG A 305 -10.48 -3.52 9.34
C ARG A 305 -9.45 -2.91 8.39
N ALA A 306 -8.24 -2.70 8.88
CA ALA A 306 -7.15 -2.12 8.08
C ALA A 306 -6.78 -3.03 6.89
N LEU A 307 -6.92 -4.35 7.03
CA LEU A 307 -6.66 -5.30 5.94
C LEU A 307 -7.77 -5.34 4.88
N VAL A 308 -8.97 -4.82 5.16
CA VAL A 308 -10.05 -4.74 4.16
C VAL A 308 -9.65 -3.80 3.03
N MET A 309 -9.74 -4.28 1.80
CA MET A 309 -9.44 -3.50 0.59
C MET A 309 -10.54 -3.66 -0.46
N PRO A 310 -10.73 -2.67 -1.36
CA PRO A 310 -11.61 -2.81 -2.50
C PRO A 310 -11.07 -3.87 -3.46
N ALA A 311 -11.98 -4.64 -4.05
CA ALA A 311 -11.67 -5.66 -5.05
C ALA A 311 -12.76 -5.72 -6.12
N PRO A 312 -12.53 -6.34 -7.28
CA PRO A 312 -13.53 -6.44 -8.34
C PRO A 312 -14.81 -7.14 -7.89
N GLY A 313 -15.86 -6.38 -7.61
CA GLY A 313 -17.17 -6.90 -7.19
C GLY A 313 -17.50 -6.74 -5.72
N GLY A 314 -16.61 -6.17 -4.91
CA GLY A 314 -16.83 -5.96 -3.48
C GLY A 314 -15.59 -5.54 -2.74
N ARG A 315 -15.42 -6.08 -1.55
CA ARG A 315 -14.26 -5.90 -0.68
C ARG A 315 -13.69 -7.27 -0.31
N LEU A 316 -12.41 -7.30 0.03
CA LEU A 316 -11.71 -8.52 0.40
C LEU A 316 -10.68 -8.18 1.48
N LEU A 317 -10.33 -9.14 2.33
CA LEU A 317 -9.17 -9.04 3.20
C LEU A 317 -7.89 -9.25 2.36
N SER A 318 -6.94 -8.33 2.45
CA SER A 318 -5.59 -8.56 1.93
C SER A 318 -4.82 -9.49 2.85
N ALA A 319 -3.82 -10.19 2.32
CA ALA A 319 -3.09 -11.20 3.08
C ALA A 319 -2.09 -10.59 4.07
N GLY A 320 -1.31 -9.59 3.67
CA GLY A 320 -0.35 -8.98 4.59
C GLY A 320 0.51 -7.88 3.98
N ILE A 321 1.10 -7.06 4.84
CA ILE A 321 1.94 -5.92 4.49
C ILE A 321 3.41 -6.30 4.70
N PRO A 322 4.31 -5.87 3.81
CA PRO A 322 4.11 -5.05 2.62
C PRO A 322 3.77 -5.83 1.35
N TRP A 323 4.11 -7.12 1.26
CA TRP A 323 4.22 -7.86 0.01
C TRP A 323 2.89 -8.39 -0.54
N TYR A 324 1.87 -8.49 0.32
CA TYR A 324 0.64 -9.21 0.04
C TYR A 324 -0.61 -8.32 0.18
N VAL A 325 -0.46 -7.00 -0.03
CA VAL A 325 -1.60 -6.06 -0.09
C VAL A 325 -2.25 -6.17 -1.46
N ALA A 326 -2.88 -7.30 -1.69
CA ALA A 326 -3.57 -7.66 -2.93
C ALA A 326 -4.69 -8.66 -2.65
N PRO A 327 -5.63 -8.88 -3.58
CA PRO A 327 -6.62 -9.94 -3.47
C PRO A 327 -5.95 -11.33 -3.57
N PHE A 328 -6.04 -12.13 -2.50
CA PHE A 328 -5.65 -13.53 -2.46
C PHE A 328 -6.85 -14.42 -2.21
N GLY A 329 -6.86 -15.60 -2.83
CA GLY A 329 -7.95 -16.57 -2.69
C GLY A 329 -7.94 -17.25 -1.33
N ARG A 330 -6.90 -18.05 -1.05
CA ARG A 330 -6.75 -18.81 0.20
C ARG A 330 -6.82 -17.95 1.44
N ASP A 331 -5.99 -16.90 1.48
CA ASP A 331 -5.84 -16.06 2.67
C ASP A 331 -7.15 -15.37 3.04
N ALA A 332 -7.86 -14.83 2.04
CA ALA A 332 -9.15 -14.20 2.28
C ALA A 332 -10.22 -15.21 2.75
N LEU A 333 -10.22 -16.43 2.21
CA LEU A 333 -11.18 -17.46 2.60
C LEU A 333 -10.94 -17.95 4.03
N VAL A 334 -9.70 -18.25 4.36
CA VAL A 334 -9.33 -18.72 5.73
C VAL A 334 -9.62 -17.63 6.75
N ALA A 335 -9.10 -16.40 6.54
CA ALA A 335 -9.30 -15.31 7.47
C ALA A 335 -10.80 -14.94 7.62
N SER A 336 -11.57 -15.00 6.54
CA SER A 336 -13.02 -14.73 6.60
C SER A 336 -13.80 -15.83 7.32
N SER A 337 -13.42 -17.11 7.15
CA SER A 337 -14.04 -18.21 7.88
C SER A 337 -13.74 -18.12 9.39
N GLU A 338 -12.50 -17.82 9.76
CA GLU A 338 -12.11 -17.61 11.17
C GLU A 338 -12.79 -16.39 11.79
N ALA A 339 -13.05 -15.35 10.99
CA ALA A 339 -13.72 -14.12 11.43
C ALA A 339 -15.25 -14.18 11.41
N LEU A 340 -15.89 -15.31 11.08
CA LEU A 340 -17.36 -15.44 11.03
C LEU A 340 -18.05 -15.03 12.34
N MET A 341 -17.44 -15.37 13.48
CA MET A 341 -17.95 -14.97 14.80
C MET A 341 -17.92 -13.44 14.99
N LEU A 342 -16.92 -12.76 14.40
CA LEU A 342 -16.75 -11.32 14.53
C LEU A 342 -17.63 -10.57 13.53
N ASN A 343 -17.50 -10.92 12.24
CA ASN A 343 -18.20 -10.20 11.14
C ASN A 343 -18.40 -11.13 9.92
N PRO A 344 -19.56 -11.77 9.78
CA PRO A 344 -19.82 -12.68 8.65
C PRO A 344 -19.89 -11.99 7.30
N ASP A 345 -20.00 -10.64 7.25
CA ASP A 345 -19.96 -9.90 5.99
C ASP A 345 -18.63 -10.08 5.26
N LEU A 346 -17.53 -10.35 5.97
CA LEU A 346 -16.21 -10.63 5.39
C LEU A 346 -16.26 -11.88 4.50
N ALA A 347 -16.84 -12.97 5.00
CA ALA A 347 -16.98 -14.20 4.23
C ALA A 347 -17.93 -14.02 3.04
N ARG A 348 -19.06 -13.32 3.22
CA ARG A 348 -19.97 -12.99 2.11
C ARG A 348 -19.27 -12.22 0.99
N ASP A 349 -18.52 -11.20 1.36
CA ASP A 349 -17.85 -10.33 0.39
C ASP A 349 -16.68 -11.06 -0.29
N ALA A 350 -15.89 -11.88 0.45
CA ALA A 350 -14.86 -12.75 -0.11
C ALA A 350 -15.44 -13.74 -1.15
N LEU A 351 -16.50 -14.44 -0.79
CA LEU A 351 -17.18 -15.38 -1.70
C LEU A 351 -17.68 -14.69 -2.97
N ARG A 352 -18.23 -13.47 -2.89
CA ARG A 352 -18.68 -12.71 -4.06
C ARG A 352 -17.55 -12.27 -4.96
N VAL A 353 -16.46 -11.79 -4.39
CA VAL A 353 -15.27 -11.35 -5.14
C VAL A 353 -14.64 -12.54 -5.85
N LEU A 354 -14.42 -13.64 -5.14
CA LEU A 354 -13.78 -14.83 -5.68
C LEU A 354 -14.65 -15.52 -6.74
N ALA A 355 -15.98 -15.59 -6.55
CA ALA A 355 -16.90 -16.07 -7.58
C ALA A 355 -16.85 -15.24 -8.88
N LYS A 356 -16.66 -13.92 -8.75
CA LYS A 356 -16.52 -13.03 -9.91
C LYS A 356 -15.20 -13.23 -10.66
N LEU A 357 -14.14 -13.59 -9.95
CA LEU A 357 -12.80 -13.81 -10.46
C LEU A 357 -12.49 -15.28 -10.77
N GLN A 358 -13.47 -16.19 -10.57
CA GLN A 358 -13.34 -17.61 -10.90
C GLN A 358 -12.95 -17.81 -12.36
N ALA A 359 -12.03 -18.73 -12.65
CA ALA A 359 -11.61 -19.07 -14.00
C ALA A 359 -12.79 -19.61 -14.83
N ARG A 360 -12.88 -19.16 -16.08
CA ARG A 360 -13.96 -19.56 -17.02
C ARG A 360 -13.44 -20.31 -18.22
N GLU A 361 -12.16 -20.23 -18.48
CA GLU A 361 -11.46 -20.80 -19.63
C GLU A 361 -10.16 -21.46 -19.19
N ASP A 362 -9.65 -22.34 -20.02
CA ASP A 362 -8.33 -22.92 -19.84
C ASP A 362 -7.27 -21.95 -20.35
N ASP A 363 -6.35 -21.54 -19.45
CA ASP A 363 -5.25 -20.63 -19.77
C ASP A 363 -3.96 -21.10 -19.06
N PRO A 364 -3.08 -21.80 -19.79
CA PRO A 364 -1.84 -22.31 -19.22
C PRO A 364 -0.90 -21.21 -18.68
N TRP A 365 -0.93 -19.99 -19.23
CA TRP A 365 -0.10 -18.89 -18.74
C TRP A 365 -0.47 -18.49 -17.32
N ARG A 366 -1.75 -18.54 -16.97
CA ARG A 366 -2.27 -18.19 -15.66
C ARG A 366 -2.51 -19.40 -14.76
N ASP A 367 -2.13 -20.62 -15.17
CA ASP A 367 -2.51 -21.88 -14.52
C ASP A 367 -4.03 -21.98 -14.28
N ALA A 368 -4.84 -21.41 -15.19
CA ALA A 368 -6.30 -21.35 -15.08
C ALA A 368 -6.94 -22.58 -15.71
N GLU A 369 -7.93 -23.11 -15.03
CA GLU A 369 -8.83 -24.17 -15.50
C GLU A 369 -10.27 -23.78 -15.16
N PRO A 370 -11.28 -24.09 -16.00
CA PRO A 370 -12.66 -23.69 -15.75
C PRO A 370 -13.17 -24.12 -14.38
N GLY A 371 -13.65 -23.17 -13.58
CA GLY A 371 -14.14 -23.42 -12.22
C GLY A 371 -13.14 -23.21 -11.10
N LYS A 372 -11.84 -23.11 -11.40
CA LYS A 372 -10.77 -22.90 -10.42
C LYS A 372 -10.86 -21.51 -9.77
N ILE A 373 -10.68 -21.45 -8.47
CA ILE A 373 -10.60 -20.18 -7.72
C ILE A 373 -9.18 -19.63 -7.80
N MET A 374 -9.06 -18.30 -7.91
CA MET A 374 -7.77 -17.65 -8.09
C MET A 374 -6.86 -17.79 -6.86
N HIS A 375 -5.55 -17.78 -7.11
CA HIS A 375 -4.52 -17.61 -6.09
C HIS A 375 -4.39 -16.12 -5.71
N GLU A 376 -4.02 -15.27 -6.66
CA GLU A 376 -3.86 -13.83 -6.44
C GLU A 376 -4.20 -13.00 -7.68
N LEU A 377 -4.49 -11.72 -7.44
CA LEU A 377 -4.69 -10.70 -8.47
C LEU A 377 -3.76 -9.52 -8.23
N ARG A 378 -2.91 -9.20 -9.22
CA ARG A 378 -2.03 -8.04 -9.21
C ARG A 378 -2.40 -7.04 -10.29
N VAL A 379 -2.11 -5.76 -10.01
CA VAL A 379 -2.45 -4.64 -10.90
C VAL A 379 -1.24 -3.76 -11.24
N GLY A 380 -0.06 -4.13 -10.74
CA GLY A 380 1.22 -3.47 -11.00
C GLY A 380 1.67 -3.58 -12.46
N GLU A 381 2.76 -2.91 -12.77
CA GLU A 381 3.30 -2.84 -14.14
C GLU A 381 3.76 -4.22 -14.65
N LEU A 382 4.42 -5.03 -13.80
CA LEU A 382 4.89 -6.36 -14.18
C LEU A 382 3.74 -7.31 -14.55
N ALA A 383 2.62 -7.22 -13.83
CA ALA A 383 1.42 -8.00 -14.16
C ALA A 383 0.77 -7.49 -15.45
N ARG A 384 0.68 -6.18 -15.63
CA ARG A 384 0.02 -5.55 -16.81
C ARG A 384 0.80 -5.77 -18.11
N THR A 385 2.14 -5.82 -18.03
CA THR A 385 3.01 -6.12 -19.17
C THR A 385 3.15 -7.61 -19.45
N GLY A 386 2.57 -8.47 -18.60
CA GLY A 386 2.64 -9.92 -18.78
C GLY A 386 4.01 -10.53 -18.45
N ILE A 387 4.83 -9.84 -17.66
CA ILE A 387 6.09 -10.39 -17.14
C ILE A 387 5.81 -11.44 -16.06
N VAL A 388 4.75 -11.20 -15.27
CA VAL A 388 4.22 -12.16 -14.30
C VAL A 388 2.74 -12.50 -14.62
N PRO A 389 2.27 -13.74 -14.35
CA PRO A 389 0.95 -14.20 -14.79
C PRO A 389 -0.23 -13.75 -13.91
N HIS A 390 -0.02 -12.85 -12.95
CA HIS A 390 -0.92 -12.54 -11.83
C HIS A 390 -2.13 -11.61 -12.19
N THR A 391 -2.85 -11.87 -13.32
CA THR A 391 -3.90 -10.98 -13.87
C THR A 391 -5.31 -11.58 -14.11
N PRO A 392 -5.94 -12.35 -13.24
CA PRO A 392 -5.53 -13.08 -12.04
C PRO A 392 -4.74 -14.36 -12.35
N TYR A 393 -4.03 -14.87 -11.34
CA TYR A 393 -3.28 -16.13 -11.39
C TYR A 393 -4.03 -17.22 -10.60
N TYR A 394 -3.94 -18.48 -11.07
CA TYR A 394 -4.72 -19.59 -10.51
C TYR A 394 -3.84 -20.75 -10.01
N GLY A 395 -2.55 -20.56 -9.90
CA GLY A 395 -1.63 -21.58 -9.39
C GLY A 395 -1.79 -21.82 -7.88
N THR A 396 -2.88 -22.47 -7.51
CA THR A 396 -3.21 -22.87 -6.14
C THR A 396 -4.12 -24.09 -6.20
N VAL A 397 -3.88 -25.09 -5.33
CA VAL A 397 -4.70 -26.30 -5.25
C VAL A 397 -5.80 -26.17 -4.21
N ASP A 398 -5.60 -25.34 -3.19
CA ASP A 398 -6.42 -25.27 -1.98
C ASP A 398 -7.52 -24.21 -2.03
N ALA A 399 -7.36 -23.14 -2.80
CA ALA A 399 -8.36 -22.06 -2.83
C ALA A 399 -9.75 -22.52 -3.31
N THR A 400 -9.81 -23.49 -4.22
CA THR A 400 -11.11 -23.98 -4.74
C THR A 400 -11.90 -24.81 -3.71
N PRO A 401 -11.33 -25.82 -3.04
CA PRO A 401 -12.01 -26.48 -1.95
C PRO A 401 -12.30 -25.54 -0.76
N LEU A 402 -11.38 -24.63 -0.40
CA LEU A 402 -11.62 -23.64 0.64
C LEU A 402 -12.80 -22.71 0.33
N PHE A 403 -13.02 -22.37 -0.95
CA PHE A 403 -14.19 -21.58 -1.37
C PHE A 403 -15.51 -22.29 -1.06
N LEU A 404 -15.57 -23.59 -1.29
CA LEU A 404 -16.75 -24.41 -0.97
C LEU A 404 -16.93 -24.55 0.56
N MET A 405 -15.85 -24.76 1.29
CA MET A 405 -15.87 -24.87 2.75
C MET A 405 -16.35 -23.54 3.38
N CYS A 406 -15.75 -22.41 2.98
CA CYS A 406 -16.16 -21.09 3.46
C CYS A 406 -17.64 -20.79 3.14
N ALA A 407 -18.16 -21.22 1.96
CA ALA A 407 -19.57 -21.05 1.62
C ALA A 407 -20.48 -21.90 2.52
N ALA A 408 -20.07 -23.11 2.86
CA ALA A 408 -20.79 -23.99 3.79
C ALA A 408 -20.79 -23.40 5.23
N ASP A 409 -19.63 -22.97 5.71
CA ASP A 409 -19.48 -22.35 7.03
C ASP A 409 -20.29 -21.04 7.13
N TYR A 410 -20.21 -20.18 6.11
CA TYR A 410 -21.02 -18.96 6.03
C TYR A 410 -22.51 -19.26 6.13
N TYR A 411 -23.00 -20.26 5.39
CA TYR A 411 -24.41 -20.65 5.46
C TYR A 411 -24.79 -21.24 6.82
N ALA A 412 -23.97 -22.13 7.36
CA ALA A 412 -24.21 -22.72 8.67
C ALA A 412 -24.28 -21.65 9.76
N TRP A 413 -23.47 -20.59 9.66
CA TRP A 413 -23.43 -19.49 10.59
C TRP A 413 -24.58 -18.49 10.45
N THR A 414 -24.97 -18.15 9.20
CA THR A 414 -25.90 -17.05 8.92
C THR A 414 -27.30 -17.48 8.47
N GLY A 415 -27.46 -18.66 7.89
CA GLY A 415 -28.67 -19.08 7.22
C GLY A 415 -28.98 -18.32 5.91
N ASP A 416 -28.04 -17.52 5.37
CA ASP A 416 -28.26 -16.67 4.17
C ASP A 416 -28.33 -17.48 2.86
N LEU A 417 -29.41 -18.21 2.68
CA LEU A 417 -29.69 -18.97 1.47
C LEU A 417 -29.80 -18.10 0.20
N PRO A 418 -30.33 -16.86 0.23
CA PRO A 418 -30.35 -15.97 -0.94
C PRO A 418 -28.95 -15.69 -1.51
N THR A 419 -27.93 -15.52 -0.68
CA THR A 419 -26.55 -15.33 -1.15
C THR A 419 -26.02 -16.61 -1.79
N LEU A 420 -26.20 -17.77 -1.19
CA LEU A 420 -25.77 -19.04 -1.78
C LEU A 420 -26.46 -19.35 -3.12
N ARG A 421 -27.74 -19.05 -3.24
CA ARG A 421 -28.46 -19.19 -4.54
C ARG A 421 -27.84 -18.33 -5.64
N ARG A 422 -27.38 -17.11 -5.33
CA ARG A 422 -26.66 -16.24 -6.28
C ARG A 422 -25.28 -16.79 -6.62
N LEU A 423 -24.60 -17.41 -5.67
CA LEU A 423 -23.27 -17.99 -5.83
C LEU A 423 -23.30 -19.38 -6.47
N ARG A 424 -24.49 -20.03 -6.60
CA ARG A 424 -24.62 -21.39 -7.07
C ARG A 424 -23.83 -21.69 -8.36
N PRO A 425 -23.84 -20.85 -9.42
CA PRO A 425 -23.05 -21.16 -10.62
C PRO A 425 -21.55 -21.27 -10.34
N ALA A 426 -21.02 -20.48 -9.39
CA ALA A 426 -19.61 -20.55 -9.01
C ALA A 426 -19.32 -21.76 -8.11
N LEU A 427 -20.24 -22.13 -7.22
CA LEU A 427 -20.13 -23.34 -6.40
C LEU A 427 -20.17 -24.59 -7.26
N ASP A 428 -21.11 -24.68 -8.21
CA ASP A 428 -21.21 -25.79 -9.19
C ASP A 428 -19.95 -25.86 -10.08
N GLY A 429 -19.35 -24.69 -10.43
CA GLY A 429 -18.10 -24.60 -11.16
C GLY A 429 -16.91 -25.13 -10.35
N ALA A 430 -16.83 -24.77 -9.07
CA ALA A 430 -15.77 -25.23 -8.18
C ALA A 430 -15.84 -26.76 -7.92
N LEU A 431 -17.05 -27.30 -7.74
CA LEU A 431 -17.24 -28.76 -7.63
C LEU A 431 -16.80 -29.49 -8.89
N ARG A 432 -17.20 -28.99 -10.08
CA ARG A 432 -16.77 -29.59 -11.34
C ARG A 432 -15.27 -29.53 -11.54
N TRP A 433 -14.62 -28.44 -11.12
CA TRP A 433 -13.17 -28.35 -11.20
C TRP A 433 -12.48 -29.43 -10.34
N ILE A 434 -12.99 -29.70 -9.15
CA ILE A 434 -12.48 -30.77 -8.29
C ILE A 434 -12.58 -32.13 -9.00
N ASP A 435 -13.74 -32.44 -9.58
CA ASP A 435 -14.02 -33.73 -10.21
C ASP A 435 -13.31 -33.91 -11.57
N GLU A 436 -13.18 -32.85 -12.37
CA GLU A 436 -12.70 -32.94 -13.76
C GLU A 436 -11.22 -32.60 -13.93
N PHE A 437 -10.66 -31.74 -13.05
CA PHE A 437 -9.30 -31.20 -13.17
C PHE A 437 -8.44 -31.42 -11.93
N GLY A 438 -9.05 -31.52 -10.76
CA GLY A 438 -8.34 -31.65 -9.48
C GLY A 438 -7.84 -33.06 -9.24
N ASP A 439 -8.67 -34.07 -9.43
CA ASP A 439 -8.34 -35.50 -9.31
C ASP A 439 -7.97 -36.04 -10.70
N ARG A 440 -6.68 -36.00 -11.04
CA ARG A 440 -6.21 -36.31 -12.40
C ARG A 440 -5.99 -37.81 -12.64
N ASP A 441 -5.61 -38.53 -11.62
CA ASP A 441 -5.32 -39.98 -11.69
C ASP A 441 -6.47 -40.83 -11.15
N GLY A 442 -7.50 -40.21 -10.55
CA GLY A 442 -8.71 -40.88 -10.06
C GLY A 442 -8.52 -41.55 -8.70
N ASP A 443 -7.55 -41.10 -7.90
CA ASP A 443 -7.26 -41.65 -6.57
C ASP A 443 -8.07 -41.01 -5.42
N GLY A 444 -8.82 -39.93 -5.72
CA GLY A 444 -9.67 -39.21 -4.79
C GLY A 444 -8.97 -38.06 -4.07
N PHE A 445 -7.72 -37.74 -4.39
CA PHE A 445 -7.01 -36.58 -3.90
C PHE A 445 -6.91 -35.49 -4.96
N ILE A 446 -6.72 -34.25 -4.51
CA ILE A 446 -6.60 -33.10 -5.43
C ILE A 446 -5.12 -32.80 -5.67
N GLU A 447 -4.72 -32.84 -6.96
CA GLU A 447 -3.38 -32.53 -7.39
C GLU A 447 -3.32 -31.16 -8.09
N TYR A 448 -2.08 -30.73 -8.38
CA TYR A 448 -1.81 -29.59 -9.25
C TYR A 448 -0.69 -29.87 -10.23
N GLU A 449 -0.73 -29.21 -11.35
CA GLU A 449 0.33 -29.20 -12.33
C GLU A 449 0.66 -27.75 -12.69
N ARG A 450 1.93 -27.36 -12.51
CA ARG A 450 2.40 -26.07 -12.97
C ARG A 450 2.50 -26.06 -14.48
N ARG A 451 1.71 -25.24 -15.15
CA ARG A 451 1.74 -25.05 -16.61
C ARG A 451 2.41 -23.75 -17.01
N SER A 452 2.31 -22.71 -16.16
CA SER A 452 2.94 -21.42 -16.37
C SER A 452 4.45 -21.47 -16.08
N PRO A 453 5.33 -21.11 -17.03
CA PRO A 453 6.77 -21.06 -16.79
C PRO A 453 7.17 -19.98 -15.76
N ALA A 454 6.35 -18.92 -15.62
CA ALA A 454 6.52 -17.84 -14.66
C ALA A 454 5.65 -18.01 -13.40
N GLY A 455 4.89 -19.11 -13.29
CA GLY A 455 4.03 -19.41 -12.16
C GLY A 455 4.78 -20.01 -10.96
N LEU A 456 4.07 -20.18 -9.85
CA LEU A 456 4.58 -20.78 -8.62
C LEU A 456 4.99 -22.24 -8.85
N ARG A 457 6.13 -22.64 -8.29
CA ARG A 457 6.60 -24.02 -8.31
C ARG A 457 5.73 -24.91 -7.44
N ASN A 458 5.45 -24.43 -6.24
CA ASN A 458 4.61 -25.09 -5.25
C ASN A 458 3.27 -24.39 -5.25
N GLN A 459 2.19 -25.13 -5.46
CA GLN A 459 0.82 -24.59 -5.52
C GLN A 459 -0.06 -25.12 -4.37
N GLY A 460 0.55 -25.70 -3.34
CA GLY A 460 -0.10 -26.14 -2.12
C GLY A 460 -0.15 -25.04 -1.06
N TRP A 461 -0.46 -25.44 0.17
CA TRP A 461 -0.51 -24.55 1.34
C TRP A 461 0.81 -23.78 1.54
N LYS A 462 1.94 -24.46 1.47
CA LYS A 462 3.26 -23.82 1.41
C LYS A 462 3.64 -23.60 -0.03
N ASP A 463 3.46 -22.39 -0.50
CA ASP A 463 3.78 -21.95 -1.87
C ASP A 463 5.12 -21.21 -1.99
N SER A 464 5.88 -21.16 -0.91
CA SER A 464 7.23 -20.58 -0.90
C SER A 464 8.22 -21.42 -1.70
N HIS A 465 9.30 -20.78 -2.16
CA HIS A 465 10.30 -21.40 -3.00
C HIS A 465 11.02 -22.57 -2.32
N ASP A 466 11.06 -22.57 -0.98
CA ASP A 466 11.82 -23.53 -0.13
C ASP A 466 10.93 -24.64 0.46
N SER A 467 9.67 -24.74 0.07
CA SER A 467 8.74 -25.73 0.60
C SER A 467 8.69 -27.00 -0.22
#